data_6d13417acfb6e0562c750d3fcc19cece
#
_entry.id   6d13417acfb6e0562c750d3fcc19cece
#
_cell.length_a   1.000
_cell.length_b   1.000
_cell.length_c   1.000
_cell.angle_alpha   90.00
_cell.angle_beta   90.00
_cell.angle_gamma   90.00
#
_symmetry.space_group_name_H-M   'P 1'
#
loop_
_entity.id
_entity.type
_entity.pdbx_description
1 polymer ?
#
loop_
_entity_poly.entity_id
_entity_poly.type
_entity_poly.pdbx_seq_one_letter_code
_entity_poly.pdbx_strand_id
1 'polypeptide(L)'
;MQNYKKTLIHAHAIQLFIIFACNKNTRQMQKYAEYIQQIEIESLWGGRKHIVWNLDRQVNILSGINGVGKSTILNKVVKGLSQGGEFPSHMLKGVHLKVAPDDAKWIRYDVIRSFDRPIINTDVLMKMDLSLATELDFQLYQLQRKYLDYQVNVGNRIIELLQSGEPDTAERAHDLSLPKKRFQDLIDDLFQDTGKRIVRTENEIRFSQIGETLVPYQLSSGEKQMLAILLTVLVEDSLPYVFFMDEPEVSLHIEWQKRLIDMILELNPNVQIILTTHSPAVIMNGWMDHVTEVSDITDQPA
;
A
#
# COMPACT_ATOMS: atom_id res chain seq x y z
N MET A 1 14.52 -31.51 11.16
CA MET A 1 13.51 -30.42 10.96
C MET A 1 14.08 -29.02 10.67
N GLN A 2 15.31 -28.68 11.09
CA GLN A 2 15.95 -27.39 10.81
C GLN A 2 16.39 -27.18 9.34
N ASN A 3 16.74 -28.23 8.63
CA ASN A 3 17.19 -28.13 7.22
C ASN A 3 16.04 -27.86 6.23
N TYR A 4 14.82 -28.31 6.51
CA TYR A 4 13.67 -28.08 5.63
C TYR A 4 13.20 -26.60 5.62
N LYS A 5 13.29 -25.91 6.75
CA LYS A 5 12.92 -24.48 6.83
C LYS A 5 13.93 -23.57 6.11
N LYS A 6 15.21 -23.87 6.16
CA LYS A 6 16.25 -23.13 5.41
C LYS A 6 16.07 -23.28 3.90
N THR A 7 15.65 -24.43 3.42
CA THR A 7 15.45 -24.70 1.99
C THR A 7 14.23 -23.97 1.43
N LEU A 8 13.14 -23.83 2.21
CA LEU A 8 11.95 -23.07 1.77
C LEU A 8 12.21 -21.56 1.69
N ILE A 9 12.93 -21.00 2.64
CA ILE A 9 13.29 -19.58 2.65
C ILE A 9 14.26 -19.26 1.50
N HIS A 10 15.22 -20.16 1.23
CA HIS A 10 16.13 -20.01 0.09
C HIS A 10 15.42 -20.17 -1.26
N ALA A 11 14.45 -21.09 -1.37
CA ALA A 11 13.68 -21.28 -2.60
C ALA A 11 12.82 -20.05 -2.94
N HIS A 12 12.19 -19.42 -1.95
CA HIS A 12 11.42 -18.18 -2.15
C HIS A 12 12.30 -16.98 -2.49
N ALA A 13 13.47 -16.86 -1.83
CA ALA A 13 14.44 -15.80 -2.14
C ALA A 13 15.07 -15.98 -3.52
N ILE A 14 15.35 -17.22 -3.93
CA ILE A 14 15.89 -17.54 -5.26
C ILE A 14 14.82 -17.30 -6.35
N GLN A 15 13.56 -17.62 -6.08
CA GLN A 15 12.47 -17.36 -7.03
C GLN A 15 12.23 -15.86 -7.25
N LEU A 16 12.35 -15.05 -6.22
CA LEU A 16 12.34 -13.58 -6.32
C LEU A 16 13.59 -13.04 -7.05
N PHE A 17 14.77 -13.62 -6.80
CA PHE A 17 16.01 -13.20 -7.45
C PHE A 17 16.06 -13.59 -8.94
N ILE A 18 15.50 -14.75 -9.32
CA ILE A 18 15.41 -15.19 -10.72
C ILE A 18 14.43 -14.32 -11.52
N ILE A 19 13.34 -13.86 -10.91
CA ILE A 19 12.40 -12.93 -11.54
C ILE A 19 13.08 -11.57 -11.82
N PHE A 20 13.98 -11.11 -10.95
CA PHE A 20 14.71 -9.85 -11.14
C PHE A 20 15.92 -9.96 -12.09
N ALA A 21 16.65 -11.08 -12.09
CA ALA A 21 17.89 -11.24 -12.86
C ALA A 21 17.68 -11.68 -14.32
N CYS A 22 16.55 -12.29 -14.68
CA CYS A 22 16.30 -12.83 -16.01
C CYS A 22 15.76 -11.81 -17.03
N ASN A 23 15.58 -10.54 -16.67
CA ASN A 23 14.85 -9.55 -17.49
C ASN A 23 15.70 -8.45 -18.13
N LYS A 24 16.98 -8.69 -18.41
CA LYS A 24 17.77 -7.69 -19.18
C LYS A 24 17.68 -7.80 -20.70
N ASN A 25 17.13 -8.86 -21.29
CA ASN A 25 17.18 -9.04 -22.76
C ASN A 25 15.87 -9.34 -23.52
N THR A 26 14.69 -9.29 -22.85
CA THR A 26 13.41 -9.33 -23.57
C THR A 26 12.38 -8.52 -22.82
N ARG A 27 12.55 -7.18 -22.79
CA ARG A 27 11.46 -6.27 -22.43
C ARG A 27 10.46 -6.21 -23.59
N GLN A 28 9.61 -7.22 -23.74
CA GLN A 28 8.22 -6.91 -24.04
C GLN A 28 7.77 -6.00 -22.91
N MET A 29 7.49 -4.73 -23.19
CA MET A 29 7.04 -3.78 -22.17
C MET A 29 5.78 -4.37 -21.53
N GLN A 30 5.90 -4.89 -20.32
CA GLN A 30 4.76 -5.35 -19.53
C GLN A 30 3.84 -4.14 -19.38
N LYS A 31 2.64 -4.24 -19.95
CA LYS A 31 1.69 -3.12 -19.95
C LYS A 31 0.88 -3.20 -18.65
N TYR A 32 1.22 -2.33 -17.72
CA TYR A 32 0.53 -2.19 -16.45
C TYR A 32 -0.69 -1.28 -16.58
N ALA A 33 -1.75 -1.60 -15.84
CA ALA A 33 -2.87 -0.72 -15.65
C ALA A 33 -2.45 0.51 -14.82
N GLU A 34 -2.98 1.68 -15.21
CA GLU A 34 -2.85 2.90 -14.45
C GLU A 34 -3.87 2.96 -13.32
N TYR A 35 -5.11 2.49 -13.59
CA TYR A 35 -6.19 2.45 -12.60
C TYR A 35 -7.28 1.45 -13.03
N ILE A 36 -8.15 1.09 -12.09
CA ILE A 36 -9.36 0.29 -12.32
C ILE A 36 -10.51 1.24 -12.61
N GLN A 37 -11.20 1.03 -13.74
CA GLN A 37 -12.37 1.82 -14.17
C GLN A 37 -13.67 1.31 -13.57
N GLN A 38 -13.80 -0.02 -13.43
CA GLN A 38 -15.01 -0.67 -12.91
C GLN A 38 -14.66 -1.98 -12.21
N ILE A 39 -15.32 -2.22 -11.10
CA ILE A 39 -15.35 -3.49 -10.39
C ILE A 39 -16.74 -4.10 -10.56
N GLU A 40 -16.82 -5.34 -11.06
CA GLU A 40 -18.04 -6.11 -11.09
C GLU A 40 -17.87 -7.42 -10.31
N ILE A 41 -18.82 -7.73 -9.44
CA ILE A 41 -18.88 -8.97 -8.67
C ILE A 41 -20.24 -9.62 -8.91
N GLU A 42 -20.27 -10.69 -9.71
CA GLU A 42 -21.50 -11.37 -10.14
C GLU A 42 -22.35 -11.86 -8.96
N SER A 43 -21.71 -12.29 -7.89
CA SER A 43 -22.40 -12.93 -6.78
C SER A 43 -21.70 -12.71 -5.45
N LEU A 44 -22.38 -12.04 -4.52
CA LEU A 44 -22.06 -12.01 -3.11
C LEU A 44 -23.13 -12.76 -2.30
N TRP A 45 -22.70 -13.37 -1.18
CA TRP A 45 -23.56 -14.07 -0.23
C TRP A 45 -24.50 -15.10 -0.86
N GLY A 46 -23.93 -15.99 -1.70
CA GLY A 46 -24.69 -17.08 -2.33
C GLY A 46 -25.64 -16.62 -3.43
N GLY A 47 -25.27 -15.57 -4.17
CA GLY A 47 -26.05 -15.10 -5.32
C GLY A 47 -27.08 -14.03 -4.99
N ARG A 48 -27.11 -13.53 -3.74
CA ARG A 48 -28.13 -12.58 -3.30
C ARG A 48 -27.87 -11.14 -3.73
N LYS A 49 -26.63 -10.81 -4.11
CA LYS A 49 -26.25 -9.45 -4.53
C LYS A 49 -25.26 -9.49 -5.68
N HIS A 50 -25.56 -8.72 -6.71
CA HIS A 50 -24.65 -8.38 -7.79
C HIS A 50 -24.13 -6.97 -7.53
N ILE A 51 -22.82 -6.74 -7.68
CA ILE A 51 -22.16 -5.46 -7.44
C ILE A 51 -21.57 -4.95 -8.74
N VAL A 52 -21.88 -3.70 -9.08
CA VAL A 52 -21.24 -2.97 -10.18
C VAL A 52 -20.82 -1.60 -9.67
N TRP A 53 -19.53 -1.41 -9.53
CA TRP A 53 -18.96 -0.15 -9.01
C TRP A 53 -18.06 0.51 -10.06
N ASN A 54 -18.52 1.65 -10.58
CA ASN A 54 -17.72 2.51 -11.45
C ASN A 54 -16.80 3.36 -10.59
N LEU A 55 -15.54 3.45 -10.98
CA LEU A 55 -14.49 4.06 -10.19
C LEU A 55 -13.93 5.31 -10.86
N ASP A 56 -13.66 6.32 -10.05
CA ASP A 56 -12.86 7.46 -10.42
C ASP A 56 -11.38 7.08 -10.52
N ARG A 57 -10.64 7.85 -11.30
CA ARG A 57 -9.22 7.60 -11.52
C ARG A 57 -8.39 7.69 -10.23
N GLN A 58 -8.78 8.52 -9.28
CA GLN A 58 -7.91 8.86 -8.15
C GLN A 58 -8.46 8.43 -6.79
N VAL A 59 -9.66 8.84 -6.40
CA VAL A 59 -10.20 8.57 -5.06
C VAL A 59 -11.57 7.92 -5.16
N ASN A 60 -11.74 6.80 -4.45
CA ASN A 60 -12.99 6.03 -4.39
C ASN A 60 -13.24 5.59 -2.95
N ILE A 61 -14.31 6.05 -2.35
CA ILE A 61 -14.66 5.79 -0.96
C ILE A 61 -15.94 4.96 -0.91
N LEU A 62 -15.85 3.75 -0.39
CA LEU A 62 -17.01 2.90 -0.19
C LEU A 62 -17.54 3.06 1.24
N SER A 63 -18.71 3.64 1.35
CA SER A 63 -19.39 3.89 2.63
C SER A 63 -20.60 2.98 2.80
N GLY A 64 -21.18 2.99 4.00
CA GLY A 64 -22.37 2.25 4.36
C GLY A 64 -22.35 1.74 5.80
N ILE A 65 -23.47 1.28 6.30
CA ILE A 65 -23.62 0.78 7.67
C ILE A 65 -22.74 -0.45 7.94
N ASN A 66 -22.50 -0.74 9.23
CA ASN A 66 -21.74 -1.93 9.62
C ASN A 66 -22.45 -3.21 9.13
N GLY A 67 -21.65 -4.15 8.62
CA GLY A 67 -22.15 -5.43 8.12
C GLY A 67 -22.75 -5.38 6.72
N VAL A 68 -22.81 -4.23 6.05
CA VAL A 68 -23.38 -4.12 4.68
C VAL A 68 -22.49 -4.78 3.62
N GLY A 69 -21.23 -5.10 3.94
CA GLY A 69 -20.32 -5.86 3.09
C GLY A 69 -19.17 -5.12 2.47
N LYS A 70 -18.83 -3.90 2.93
CA LYS A 70 -17.69 -3.12 2.40
C LYS A 70 -16.38 -3.91 2.36
N SER A 71 -15.94 -4.40 3.51
CA SER A 71 -14.73 -5.23 3.61
C SER A 71 -14.83 -6.52 2.81
N THR A 72 -16.04 -7.10 2.65
CA THR A 72 -16.26 -8.30 1.85
C THR A 72 -16.03 -8.01 0.37
N ILE A 73 -16.53 -6.89 -0.15
CA ILE A 73 -16.33 -6.43 -1.52
C ILE A 73 -14.84 -6.24 -1.77
N LEU A 74 -14.17 -5.43 -0.93
CA LEU A 74 -12.75 -5.14 -1.06
C LEU A 74 -11.90 -6.41 -1.03
N ASN A 75 -12.12 -7.28 -0.03
CA ASN A 75 -11.38 -8.53 0.13
C ASN A 75 -11.59 -9.49 -1.04
N LYS A 76 -12.78 -9.51 -1.66
CA LYS A 76 -13.05 -10.37 -2.82
C LYS A 76 -12.27 -9.91 -4.05
N VAL A 77 -12.15 -8.59 -4.26
CA VAL A 77 -11.32 -7.99 -5.33
C VAL A 77 -9.85 -8.30 -5.09
N VAL A 78 -9.33 -7.99 -3.90
CA VAL A 78 -7.94 -8.23 -3.52
C VAL A 78 -7.57 -9.72 -3.64
N LYS A 79 -8.46 -10.61 -3.20
CA LYS A 79 -8.25 -12.06 -3.35
C LYS A 79 -8.19 -12.46 -4.82
N GLY A 80 -8.99 -11.83 -5.68
CA GLY A 80 -8.93 -12.04 -7.13
C GLY A 80 -7.57 -11.66 -7.71
N LEU A 81 -7.07 -10.48 -7.34
CA LEU A 81 -5.76 -9.98 -7.77
C LEU A 81 -4.59 -10.81 -7.23
N SER A 82 -4.69 -11.34 -6.00
CA SER A 82 -3.63 -12.10 -5.35
C SER A 82 -3.37 -13.50 -5.94
N GLN A 83 -4.25 -14.00 -6.81
CA GLN A 83 -4.03 -15.30 -7.45
C GLN A 83 -2.87 -15.29 -8.45
N GLY A 84 -2.39 -14.12 -8.84
CA GLY A 84 -1.25 -13.94 -9.72
C GLY A 84 -1.54 -14.32 -11.17
N GLY A 85 -0.72 -13.83 -12.09
CA GLY A 85 -0.83 -14.10 -13.51
C GLY A 85 -1.30 -12.91 -14.34
N GLU A 86 -1.44 -13.11 -15.66
CA GLU A 86 -1.88 -12.06 -16.57
C GLU A 86 -3.37 -11.76 -16.37
N PHE A 87 -3.69 -10.48 -16.24
CA PHE A 87 -5.06 -9.99 -16.24
C PHE A 87 -5.67 -10.10 -17.66
N PRO A 88 -6.96 -10.42 -17.83
CA PRO A 88 -7.98 -10.79 -16.82
C PRO A 88 -8.06 -12.29 -16.53
N SER A 89 -7.28 -13.14 -17.20
CA SER A 89 -7.45 -14.62 -17.24
C SER A 89 -7.28 -15.30 -15.88
N HIS A 90 -6.66 -14.64 -14.90
CA HIS A 90 -6.38 -15.21 -13.56
C HIS A 90 -7.27 -14.61 -12.44
N MET A 91 -8.29 -13.83 -12.83
CA MET A 91 -9.23 -13.30 -11.84
C MET A 91 -10.08 -14.39 -11.19
N LEU A 92 -10.42 -14.15 -9.91
CA LEU A 92 -11.35 -15.03 -9.21
C LEU A 92 -12.68 -15.13 -9.97
N LYS A 93 -13.19 -16.34 -10.15
CA LYS A 93 -14.48 -16.57 -10.84
C LYS A 93 -15.58 -15.66 -10.25
N GLY A 94 -16.27 -14.95 -11.13
CA GLY A 94 -17.31 -14.00 -10.77
C GLY A 94 -16.81 -12.66 -10.23
N VAL A 95 -15.54 -12.30 -10.49
CA VAL A 95 -15.01 -10.96 -10.29
C VAL A 95 -14.43 -10.47 -11.61
N HIS A 96 -14.91 -9.34 -12.09
CA HIS A 96 -14.48 -8.73 -13.34
C HIS A 96 -13.99 -7.32 -13.07
N LEU A 97 -12.88 -6.95 -13.68
CA LEU A 97 -12.33 -5.60 -13.60
C LEU A 97 -12.20 -5.03 -15.01
N LYS A 98 -12.60 -3.79 -15.19
CA LYS A 98 -12.19 -2.98 -16.34
C LYS A 98 -11.07 -2.07 -15.88
N VAL A 99 -10.01 -1.98 -16.65
CA VAL A 99 -8.80 -1.20 -16.33
C VAL A 99 -8.46 -0.24 -17.44
N ALA A 100 -7.67 0.76 -17.15
CA ALA A 100 -7.10 1.66 -18.14
C ALA A 100 -5.56 1.52 -18.14
N PRO A 101 -4.94 1.41 -19.31
CA PRO A 101 -5.54 1.17 -20.63
C PRO A 101 -6.15 -0.24 -20.75
N ASP A 102 -7.11 -0.42 -21.66
CA ASP A 102 -7.89 -1.67 -21.79
C ASP A 102 -7.04 -2.90 -22.16
N ASP A 103 -5.87 -2.70 -22.73
CA ASP A 103 -4.92 -3.75 -23.10
C ASP A 103 -3.86 -4.01 -22.04
N ALA A 104 -4.02 -3.45 -20.83
CA ALA A 104 -3.15 -3.76 -19.71
C ALA A 104 -3.30 -5.22 -19.28
N LYS A 105 -2.18 -5.84 -18.95
CA LYS A 105 -2.12 -7.25 -18.54
C LYS A 105 -1.73 -7.44 -17.07
N TRP A 106 -1.27 -6.38 -16.44
CA TRP A 106 -0.77 -6.40 -15.06
C TRP A 106 -1.34 -5.22 -14.28
N ILE A 107 -1.62 -5.44 -13.01
CA ILE A 107 -2.06 -4.40 -12.08
C ILE A 107 -1.08 -4.38 -10.90
N ARG A 108 -0.50 -3.20 -10.60
CA ARG A 108 0.21 -2.99 -9.34
C ARG A 108 -0.82 -2.64 -8.29
N TYR A 109 -0.71 -3.24 -7.14
CA TYR A 109 -1.59 -2.91 -6.02
C TYR A 109 -0.91 -3.21 -4.69
N ASP A 110 -1.29 -2.45 -3.68
CA ASP A 110 -0.98 -2.72 -2.28
C ASP A 110 -2.26 -2.69 -1.43
N VAL A 111 -2.19 -3.30 -0.24
CA VAL A 111 -3.34 -3.45 0.64
C VAL A 111 -2.96 -3.10 2.07
N ILE A 112 -3.70 -2.18 2.67
CA ILE A 112 -3.67 -1.91 4.12
C ILE A 112 -4.97 -2.39 4.73
N ARG A 113 -4.88 -3.17 5.82
CA ARG A 113 -6.02 -3.63 6.60
C ARG A 113 -6.05 -2.95 7.96
N SER A 114 -7.25 -2.67 8.45
CA SER A 114 -7.47 -1.95 9.70
C SER A 114 -7.15 -2.76 10.97
N PHE A 115 -7.17 -4.08 10.86
CA PHE A 115 -7.03 -4.93 12.04
C PHE A 115 -5.61 -5.46 12.16
N ASP A 116 -4.92 -4.95 13.17
CA ASP A 116 -3.63 -5.48 13.60
C ASP A 116 -3.88 -6.80 14.37
N ARG A 117 -3.58 -7.90 13.71
CA ARG A 117 -3.80 -9.24 14.27
C ARG A 117 -2.49 -9.83 14.75
N PRO A 118 -2.46 -10.49 15.91
CA PRO A 118 -1.29 -11.25 16.33
C PRO A 118 -1.03 -12.40 15.36
N ILE A 119 0.20 -12.47 14.85
CA ILE A 119 0.61 -13.53 13.90
C ILE A 119 0.79 -14.87 14.60
N ILE A 120 1.17 -14.84 15.88
CA ILE A 120 1.49 -16.02 16.69
C ILE A 120 0.92 -15.82 18.09
N ASN A 121 0.60 -16.95 18.76
CA ASN A 121 0.12 -16.91 20.13
C ASN A 121 1.17 -16.24 21.04
N THR A 122 0.74 -15.35 21.91
CA THR A 122 1.56 -14.49 22.78
C THR A 122 2.63 -15.28 23.57
N ASP A 123 2.27 -16.50 24.00
CA ASP A 123 3.18 -17.38 24.74
C ASP A 123 4.38 -17.87 23.93
N VAL A 124 4.25 -17.99 22.62
CA VAL A 124 5.31 -18.38 21.70
C VAL A 124 6.22 -17.21 21.37
N LEU A 125 5.64 -15.99 21.25
CA LEU A 125 6.37 -14.76 21.01
C LEU A 125 7.32 -14.42 22.16
N MET A 126 6.86 -14.53 23.41
CA MET A 126 7.67 -14.28 24.61
C MET A 126 8.87 -15.25 24.72
N LYS A 127 8.74 -16.48 24.16
CA LYS A 127 9.81 -17.48 24.17
C LYS A 127 10.84 -17.31 23.05
N MET A 128 10.52 -16.55 22.03
CA MET A 128 11.35 -16.42 20.82
C MET A 128 12.07 -15.08 20.71
N ASP A 129 11.86 -14.17 21.66
CA ASP A 129 12.42 -12.79 21.65
C ASP A 129 12.17 -12.05 20.31
N LEU A 130 10.97 -12.28 19.73
CA LEU A 130 10.60 -11.70 18.46
C LEU A 130 9.99 -10.33 18.68
N SER A 131 10.58 -9.31 18.08
CA SER A 131 10.04 -7.94 18.05
C SER A 131 8.81 -7.80 17.15
N LEU A 132 8.54 -8.80 16.29
CA LEU A 132 7.41 -8.83 15.35
C LEU A 132 6.25 -9.60 15.98
N ALA A 133 5.32 -8.86 16.59
CA ALA A 133 4.20 -9.43 17.32
C ALA A 133 2.91 -9.51 16.49
N THR A 134 2.74 -8.61 15.55
CA THR A 134 1.48 -8.37 14.85
C THR A 134 1.65 -8.42 13.32
N GLU A 135 0.53 -8.51 12.60
CA GLU A 135 0.50 -8.45 11.14
C GLU A 135 1.05 -7.11 10.63
N LEU A 136 0.79 -6.02 11.34
CA LEU A 136 1.29 -4.69 11.03
C LEU A 136 2.82 -4.60 11.24
N ASP A 137 3.38 -5.20 12.29
CA ASP A 137 4.83 -5.27 12.50
C ASP A 137 5.51 -6.02 11.35
N PHE A 138 4.91 -7.13 10.90
CA PHE A 138 5.45 -7.89 9.77
C PHE A 138 5.36 -7.08 8.45
N GLN A 139 4.27 -6.36 8.24
CA GLN A 139 4.13 -5.48 7.09
C GLN A 139 5.19 -4.36 7.12
N LEU A 140 5.41 -3.73 8.26
CA LEU A 140 6.46 -2.72 8.44
C LEU A 140 7.86 -3.31 8.18
N TYR A 141 8.11 -4.55 8.60
CA TYR A 141 9.37 -5.24 8.29
C TYR A 141 9.57 -5.41 6.77
N GLN A 142 8.53 -5.84 6.05
CA GLN A 142 8.60 -5.96 4.60
C GLN A 142 8.79 -4.61 3.92
N LEU A 143 8.08 -3.58 4.39
CA LEU A 143 8.19 -2.21 3.88
C LEU A 143 9.58 -1.62 4.11
N GLN A 144 10.24 -1.92 5.24
CA GLN A 144 11.63 -1.55 5.47
C GLN A 144 12.57 -2.11 4.39
N ARG A 145 12.34 -3.35 3.93
CA ARG A 145 13.11 -3.96 2.83
C ARG A 145 12.86 -3.26 1.51
N LYS A 146 11.58 -3.03 1.17
CA LYS A 146 11.21 -2.24 -0.02
C LYS A 146 11.81 -0.82 0.02
N TYR A 147 11.86 -0.20 1.20
CA TYR A 147 12.45 1.13 1.37
C TYR A 147 13.96 1.15 1.10
N LEU A 148 14.70 0.12 1.51
CA LEU A 148 16.12 0.00 1.17
C LEU A 148 16.31 -0.12 -0.36
N ASP A 149 15.52 -0.98 -1.02
CA ASP A 149 15.55 -1.13 -2.47
C ASP A 149 15.18 0.18 -3.19
N TYR A 150 14.15 0.89 -2.71
CA TYR A 150 13.76 2.21 -3.20
C TYR A 150 14.93 3.21 -3.15
N GLN A 151 15.62 3.30 -2.00
CA GLN A 151 16.76 4.20 -1.85
C GLN A 151 17.90 3.87 -2.80
N VAL A 152 18.21 2.59 -2.98
CA VAL A 152 19.24 2.13 -3.94
C VAL A 152 18.84 2.50 -5.37
N ASN A 153 17.57 2.28 -5.76
CA ASN A 153 17.07 2.61 -7.09
C ASN A 153 17.13 4.13 -7.36
N VAL A 154 16.70 4.95 -6.41
CA VAL A 154 16.81 6.42 -6.51
C VAL A 154 18.27 6.85 -6.59
N GLY A 155 19.14 6.30 -5.75
CA GLY A 155 20.58 6.57 -5.77
C GLY A 155 21.23 6.24 -7.12
N ASN A 156 20.92 5.08 -7.69
CA ASN A 156 21.43 4.67 -9.00
C ASN A 156 20.97 5.63 -10.12
N ARG A 157 19.69 6.05 -10.12
CA ARG A 157 19.18 7.03 -11.09
C ARG A 157 19.88 8.38 -10.96
N ILE A 158 20.15 8.83 -9.74
CA ILE A 158 20.92 10.07 -9.50
C ILE A 158 22.34 9.93 -10.04
N ILE A 159 23.02 8.81 -9.78
CA ILE A 159 24.36 8.55 -10.29
C ILE A 159 24.37 8.54 -11.84
N GLU A 160 23.43 7.84 -12.48
CA GLU A 160 23.28 7.79 -13.94
C GLU A 160 23.06 9.19 -14.53
N LEU A 161 22.20 10.01 -13.89
CA LEU A 161 22.00 11.40 -14.29
C LEU A 161 23.29 12.23 -14.20
N LEU A 162 24.02 12.12 -13.09
CA LEU A 162 25.27 12.86 -12.91
C LEU A 162 26.36 12.43 -13.91
N GLN A 163 26.35 11.19 -14.35
CA GLN A 163 27.28 10.66 -15.35
C GLN A 163 26.90 11.02 -16.80
N SER A 164 25.62 11.34 -17.07
CA SER A 164 25.13 11.64 -18.42
C SER A 164 25.72 12.93 -18.99
N GLY A 165 26.09 13.87 -18.12
CA GLY A 165 26.59 15.19 -18.54
C GLY A 165 25.53 16.07 -19.21
N GLU A 166 24.25 15.71 -19.11
CA GLU A 166 23.14 16.52 -19.66
C GLU A 166 23.00 17.85 -18.90
N PRO A 167 22.44 18.90 -19.54
CA PRO A 167 22.09 20.12 -18.82
C PRO A 167 21.03 19.81 -17.74
N ASP A 168 20.99 20.61 -16.67
CA ASP A 168 20.02 20.56 -15.57
C ASP A 168 20.07 19.26 -14.72
N THR A 169 21.16 18.51 -14.81
CA THR A 169 21.34 17.24 -14.07
C THR A 169 21.21 17.43 -12.56
N ALA A 170 21.69 18.55 -12.01
CA ALA A 170 21.62 18.83 -10.57
C ALA A 170 20.17 19.07 -10.11
N GLU A 171 19.37 19.79 -10.89
CA GLU A 171 17.95 20.04 -10.60
C GLU A 171 17.15 18.73 -10.68
N ARG A 172 17.32 17.96 -11.75
CA ARG A 172 16.68 16.65 -11.91
C ARG A 172 17.07 15.65 -10.81
N ALA A 173 18.34 15.66 -10.38
CA ALA A 173 18.79 14.83 -9.26
C ALA A 173 18.18 15.27 -7.94
N HIS A 174 18.02 16.58 -7.73
CA HIS A 174 17.31 17.12 -6.60
C HIS A 174 15.85 16.64 -6.58
N ASP A 175 15.13 16.75 -7.72
CA ASP A 175 13.73 16.33 -7.84
C ASP A 175 13.54 14.86 -7.53
N LEU A 176 14.46 13.98 -7.94
CA LEU A 176 14.44 12.56 -7.57
C LEU A 176 14.56 12.31 -6.06
N SER A 177 15.17 13.23 -5.33
CA SER A 177 15.34 13.12 -3.87
C SER A 177 14.13 13.65 -3.07
N LEU A 178 13.29 14.50 -3.68
CA LEU A 178 12.18 15.18 -3.00
C LEU A 178 11.15 14.24 -2.38
N PRO A 179 10.70 13.15 -3.03
CA PRO A 179 9.68 12.27 -2.45
C PRO A 179 10.12 11.69 -1.10
N LYS A 180 11.36 11.24 -0.98
CA LYS A 180 11.91 10.76 0.30
C LYS A 180 11.92 11.86 1.36
N LYS A 181 12.34 13.06 0.99
CA LYS A 181 12.36 14.20 1.91
C LYS A 181 10.95 14.56 2.39
N ARG A 182 9.97 14.65 1.47
CA ARG A 182 8.57 14.92 1.80
C ARG A 182 7.99 13.88 2.77
N PHE A 183 8.22 12.60 2.48
CA PHE A 183 7.82 11.53 3.39
C PHE A 183 8.38 11.72 4.80
N GLN A 184 9.68 12.02 4.93
CA GLN A 184 10.31 12.24 6.21
C GLN A 184 9.76 13.47 6.93
N ASP A 185 9.49 14.56 6.19
CA ASP A 185 8.91 15.79 6.73
C ASP A 185 7.47 15.55 7.21
N LEU A 186 6.65 14.80 6.45
CA LEU A 186 5.30 14.40 6.86
C LEU A 186 5.29 13.56 8.14
N ILE A 187 6.18 12.58 8.24
CA ILE A 187 6.28 11.74 9.44
C ILE A 187 6.71 12.58 10.64
N ASP A 188 7.68 13.49 10.49
CA ASP A 188 8.13 14.37 11.56
C ASP A 188 7.00 15.33 12.03
N ASP A 189 6.16 15.82 11.10
CA ASP A 189 4.97 16.63 11.41
C ASP A 189 3.91 15.83 12.17
N LEU A 190 3.61 14.63 11.71
CA LEU A 190 2.62 13.75 12.35
C LEU A 190 3.02 13.36 13.77
N PHE A 191 4.31 13.12 14.01
CA PHE A 191 4.79 12.60 15.30
C PHE A 191 5.32 13.70 16.22
N GLN A 192 5.15 14.98 15.86
CA GLN A 192 5.68 16.11 16.66
C GLN A 192 5.15 16.13 18.09
N ASP A 193 3.87 15.81 18.31
CA ASP A 193 3.25 15.83 19.64
C ASP A 193 3.82 14.76 20.57
N THR A 194 4.34 13.66 20.01
CA THR A 194 5.00 12.60 20.78
C THR A 194 6.53 12.80 20.87
N GLY A 195 7.05 13.86 20.24
CA GLY A 195 8.48 14.20 20.24
C GLY A 195 9.36 13.22 19.47
N LYS A 196 8.78 12.37 18.64
CA LYS A 196 9.50 11.42 17.79
C LYS A 196 9.90 12.10 16.47
N ARG A 197 11.13 11.86 16.02
CA ARG A 197 11.64 12.35 14.75
C ARG A 197 12.37 11.25 14.01
N ILE A 198 12.17 11.18 12.68
CA ILE A 198 12.85 10.20 11.84
C ILE A 198 14.35 10.49 11.76
N VAL A 199 15.18 9.45 11.90
CA VAL A 199 16.65 9.57 11.79
C VAL A 199 17.01 9.52 10.30
N ARG A 200 17.40 10.67 9.74
CA ARG A 200 17.58 10.83 8.28
C ARG A 200 18.91 10.30 7.76
N THR A 201 19.86 10.03 8.67
CA THR A 201 21.21 9.58 8.33
C THR A 201 21.34 8.07 8.23
N GLU A 202 20.31 7.32 8.62
CA GLU A 202 20.31 5.88 8.55
C GLU A 202 19.58 5.36 7.31
N ASN A 203 19.98 4.18 6.86
CA ASN A 203 19.35 3.52 5.71
C ASN A 203 17.99 2.89 6.07
N GLU A 204 17.87 2.40 7.30
CA GLU A 204 16.60 1.89 7.85
C GLU A 204 15.81 3.02 8.49
N ILE A 205 14.49 2.88 8.52
CA ILE A 205 13.65 3.83 9.25
C ILE A 205 13.84 3.60 10.75
N ARG A 206 14.29 4.62 11.42
CA ARG A 206 14.44 4.70 12.89
C ARG A 206 13.96 6.06 13.36
N PHE A 207 13.63 6.12 14.62
CA PHE A 207 13.17 7.35 15.25
C PHE A 207 14.07 7.72 16.43
N SER A 208 14.28 9.00 16.64
CA SER A 208 14.87 9.52 17.86
C SER A 208 13.78 10.07 18.77
N GLN A 209 13.83 9.76 20.06
CA GLN A 209 12.96 10.31 21.11
C GLN A 209 13.73 10.40 22.42
N ILE A 210 13.82 11.60 23.00
CA ILE A 210 14.47 11.85 24.30
C ILE A 210 15.88 11.21 24.42
N GLY A 211 16.66 11.27 23.32
CA GLY A 211 18.03 10.72 23.30
C GLY A 211 18.11 9.21 23.04
N GLU A 212 17.00 8.52 22.90
CA GLU A 212 16.95 7.11 22.54
C GLU A 212 16.61 6.92 21.04
N THR A 213 17.02 5.77 20.51
CA THR A 213 16.68 5.37 19.14
C THR A 213 15.63 4.27 19.19
N LEU A 214 14.50 4.51 18.53
CA LEU A 214 13.38 3.57 18.44
C LEU A 214 13.32 2.93 17.07
N VAL A 215 12.92 1.66 17.03
CA VAL A 215 12.55 0.95 15.79
C VAL A 215 11.04 1.06 15.51
N PRO A 216 10.56 0.90 14.28
CA PRO A 216 9.15 1.05 13.93
C PRO A 216 8.19 0.19 14.77
N TYR A 217 8.64 -0.96 15.25
CA TYR A 217 7.81 -1.88 16.06
C TYR A 217 7.52 -1.35 17.47
N GLN A 218 8.24 -0.32 17.93
CA GLN A 218 8.07 0.33 19.24
C GLN A 218 7.11 1.54 19.19
N LEU A 219 6.63 1.88 18.00
CA LEU A 219 5.63 2.93 17.81
C LEU A 219 4.26 2.50 18.34
N SER A 220 3.38 3.47 18.63
CA SER A 220 1.97 3.19 18.92
C SER A 220 1.25 2.61 17.69
N SER A 221 0.10 1.97 17.88
CA SER A 221 -0.67 1.37 16.78
C SER A 221 -1.02 2.39 15.69
N GLY A 222 -1.44 3.61 16.07
CA GLY A 222 -1.76 4.66 15.11
C GLY A 222 -0.52 5.17 14.35
N GLU A 223 0.61 5.34 15.03
CA GLU A 223 1.88 5.73 14.41
C GLU A 223 2.38 4.64 13.44
N LYS A 224 2.30 3.37 13.84
CA LYS A 224 2.62 2.23 12.96
C LYS A 224 1.74 2.20 11.73
N GLN A 225 0.44 2.39 11.90
CA GLN A 225 -0.54 2.40 10.81
C GLN A 225 -0.25 3.53 9.82
N MET A 226 -0.04 4.75 10.31
CA MET A 226 0.29 5.89 9.45
C MET A 226 1.63 5.69 8.74
N LEU A 227 2.66 5.22 9.47
CA LEU A 227 3.95 4.90 8.88
C LEU A 227 3.82 3.84 7.77
N ALA A 228 3.04 2.77 8.00
CA ALA A 228 2.83 1.72 7.00
C ALA A 228 2.13 2.27 5.75
N ILE A 229 1.11 3.10 5.91
CA ILE A 229 0.39 3.74 4.80
C ILE A 229 1.35 4.60 3.97
N LEU A 230 2.00 5.59 4.60
CA LEU A 230 2.83 6.56 3.87
C LEU A 230 4.10 5.90 3.29
N LEU A 231 4.67 4.91 3.97
CA LEU A 231 5.81 4.17 3.47
C LEU A 231 5.45 3.29 2.27
N THR A 232 4.26 2.67 2.26
CA THR A 232 3.74 1.95 1.09
C THR A 232 3.67 2.87 -0.12
N VAL A 233 3.14 4.08 0.06
CA VAL A 233 3.04 5.08 -1.03
C VAL A 233 4.40 5.50 -1.56
N LEU A 234 5.36 5.75 -0.68
CA LEU A 234 6.71 6.17 -1.07
C LEU A 234 7.44 5.11 -1.89
N VAL A 235 7.38 3.83 -1.47
CA VAL A 235 8.17 2.76 -2.12
C VAL A 235 7.65 2.38 -3.51
N GLU A 236 6.44 2.80 -3.87
CA GLU A 236 5.89 2.68 -5.23
C GLU A 236 6.47 3.72 -6.21
N ASP A 237 7.34 4.62 -5.73
CA ASP A 237 8.22 5.48 -6.54
C ASP A 237 7.46 6.31 -7.59
N SER A 238 6.34 6.91 -7.19
CA SER A 238 5.43 7.70 -8.03
C SER A 238 4.87 6.96 -9.25
N LEU A 239 4.96 5.64 -9.28
CA LEU A 239 4.34 4.83 -10.33
C LEU A 239 2.82 4.75 -10.12
N PRO A 240 2.02 4.59 -11.21
CA PRO A 240 0.61 4.27 -11.09
C PRO A 240 0.41 2.91 -10.41
N TYR A 241 -0.46 2.87 -9.40
CA TYR A 241 -0.87 1.64 -8.72
C TYR A 241 -2.23 1.84 -8.01
N VAL A 242 -2.86 0.75 -7.63
CA VAL A 242 -4.13 0.75 -6.89
C VAL A 242 -3.86 0.49 -5.41
N PHE A 243 -4.30 1.39 -4.55
CA PHE A 243 -4.11 1.29 -3.12
C PHE A 243 -5.43 0.96 -2.42
N PHE A 244 -5.57 -0.28 -1.99
CA PHE A 244 -6.73 -0.76 -1.25
C PHE A 244 -6.54 -0.53 0.24
N MET A 245 -7.50 0.11 0.90
CA MET A 245 -7.49 0.33 2.35
C MET A 245 -8.85 -0.04 2.95
N ASP A 246 -8.85 -0.93 3.93
CA ASP A 246 -10.06 -1.36 4.64
C ASP A 246 -10.08 -0.71 6.02
N GLU A 247 -10.94 0.31 6.20
CA GLU A 247 -11.07 1.11 7.43
C GLU A 247 -9.72 1.60 7.98
N PRO A 248 -8.89 2.30 7.18
CA PRO A 248 -7.53 2.67 7.57
C PRO A 248 -7.48 3.60 8.80
N GLU A 249 -8.60 4.20 9.15
CA GLU A 249 -8.73 5.17 10.24
C GLU A 249 -8.80 4.58 11.64
N VAL A 250 -9.01 3.27 11.80
CA VAL A 250 -9.40 2.64 13.08
C VAL A 250 -8.44 2.98 14.25
N SER A 251 -7.16 3.11 14.00
CA SER A 251 -6.18 3.47 15.05
C SER A 251 -5.67 4.90 14.94
N LEU A 252 -6.17 5.70 13.99
CA LEU A 252 -5.65 7.03 13.70
C LEU A 252 -6.32 8.11 14.53
N HIS A 253 -5.54 9.11 14.95
CA HIS A 253 -6.07 10.32 15.54
C HIS A 253 -6.93 11.08 14.52
N ILE A 254 -7.98 11.78 14.99
CA ILE A 254 -8.97 12.45 14.15
C ILE A 254 -8.34 13.44 13.15
N GLU A 255 -7.29 14.17 13.55
CA GLU A 255 -6.61 15.13 12.68
C GLU A 255 -5.81 14.42 11.58
N TRP A 256 -5.29 13.23 11.84
CA TRP A 256 -4.63 12.40 10.82
C TRP A 256 -5.64 11.82 9.83
N GLN A 257 -6.81 11.42 10.30
CA GLN A 257 -7.90 10.94 9.45
C GLN A 257 -8.31 11.99 8.41
N LYS A 258 -8.44 13.26 8.82
CA LYS A 258 -8.80 14.37 7.93
C LYS A 258 -7.76 14.60 6.81
N ARG A 259 -6.50 14.35 7.08
CA ARG A 259 -5.38 14.59 6.16
C ARG A 259 -4.95 13.34 5.38
N LEU A 260 -5.53 12.18 5.68
CA LEU A 260 -5.04 10.89 5.18
C LEU A 260 -4.92 10.84 3.66
N ILE A 261 -5.99 11.17 2.96
CA ILE A 261 -6.05 11.12 1.50
C ILE A 261 -5.09 12.14 0.90
N ASP A 262 -5.09 13.37 1.41
CA ASP A 262 -4.23 14.44 0.92
C ASP A 262 -2.74 14.09 1.04
N MET A 263 -2.32 13.52 2.17
CA MET A 263 -0.92 13.07 2.39
C MET A 263 -0.52 11.94 1.43
N ILE A 264 -1.42 11.02 1.13
CA ILE A 264 -1.18 9.95 0.14
C ILE A 264 -0.97 10.56 -1.25
N LEU A 265 -1.85 11.47 -1.67
CA LEU A 265 -1.78 12.13 -2.98
C LEU A 265 -0.58 13.07 -3.10
N GLU A 266 -0.15 13.70 -2.00
CA GLU A 266 1.07 14.52 -1.96
C GLU A 266 2.33 13.68 -2.25
N LEU A 267 2.40 12.46 -1.73
CA LEU A 267 3.52 11.55 -1.95
C LEU A 267 3.48 10.89 -3.33
N ASN A 268 2.31 10.49 -3.80
CA ASN A 268 2.15 9.89 -5.12
C ASN A 268 0.83 10.35 -5.78
N PRO A 269 0.86 11.32 -6.69
CA PRO A 269 -0.34 11.81 -7.38
C PRO A 269 -0.92 10.81 -8.40
N ASN A 270 -0.19 9.72 -8.73
CA ASN A 270 -0.59 8.71 -9.70
C ASN A 270 -1.29 7.50 -9.06
N VAL A 271 -1.47 7.50 -7.73
CA VAL A 271 -2.16 6.42 -7.03
C VAL A 271 -3.68 6.50 -7.27
N GLN A 272 -4.31 5.34 -7.48
CA GLN A 272 -5.74 5.20 -7.31
C GLN A 272 -6.02 4.66 -5.91
N ILE A 273 -6.75 5.43 -5.11
CA ILE A 273 -7.19 5.07 -3.77
C ILE A 273 -8.56 4.40 -3.86
N ILE A 274 -8.69 3.21 -3.29
CA ILE A 274 -9.96 2.52 -3.09
C ILE A 274 -10.04 2.15 -1.61
N LEU A 275 -10.85 2.88 -0.85
CA LEU A 275 -10.95 2.66 0.59
C LEU A 275 -12.37 2.43 1.06
N THR A 276 -12.49 1.67 2.15
CA THR A 276 -13.73 1.59 2.94
C THR A 276 -13.56 2.42 4.19
N THR A 277 -14.60 3.11 4.62
CA THR A 277 -14.57 3.89 5.87
C THR A 277 -15.94 4.03 6.50
N HIS A 278 -15.92 4.21 7.81
CA HIS A 278 -17.06 4.69 8.61
C HIS A 278 -16.80 6.07 9.20
N SER A 279 -15.59 6.62 9.02
CA SER A 279 -15.22 7.89 9.62
C SER A 279 -15.68 9.08 8.78
N PRO A 280 -16.56 9.93 9.33
CA PRO A 280 -16.87 11.22 8.69
C PRO A 280 -15.62 12.07 8.49
N ALA A 281 -14.61 11.94 9.36
CA ALA A 281 -13.40 12.77 9.29
C ALA A 281 -12.57 12.49 8.02
N VAL A 282 -12.54 11.25 7.53
CA VAL A 282 -11.87 10.90 6.27
C VAL A 282 -12.60 11.51 5.07
N ILE A 283 -13.94 11.60 5.15
CA ILE A 283 -14.81 12.00 4.04
C ILE A 283 -14.95 13.54 3.94
N MET A 284 -15.09 14.21 5.09
CA MET A 284 -15.54 15.60 5.14
C MET A 284 -14.49 16.61 4.66
N ASN A 285 -13.24 16.24 4.51
CA ASN A 285 -12.17 17.15 4.08
C ASN A 285 -12.05 17.24 2.54
N GLY A 286 -13.18 17.46 1.87
CA GLY A 286 -13.22 17.64 0.41
C GLY A 286 -13.52 16.39 -0.41
N TRP A 287 -13.80 15.26 0.24
CA TRP A 287 -13.95 13.94 -0.44
C TRP A 287 -15.40 13.45 -0.50
N MET A 288 -16.39 14.29 -0.15
CA MET A 288 -17.82 13.90 -0.13
C MET A 288 -18.33 13.43 -1.49
N ASP A 289 -17.89 14.05 -2.59
CA ASP A 289 -18.32 13.71 -3.95
C ASP A 289 -17.73 12.38 -4.46
N HIS A 290 -16.75 11.81 -3.76
CA HIS A 290 -16.10 10.54 -4.09
C HIS A 290 -16.65 9.37 -3.27
N VAL A 291 -17.71 9.61 -2.49
CA VAL A 291 -18.35 8.59 -1.66
C VAL A 291 -19.41 7.86 -2.46
N THR A 292 -19.33 6.53 -2.44
CA THR A 292 -20.32 5.62 -2.99
C THR A 292 -20.88 4.76 -1.87
N GLU A 293 -22.19 4.68 -1.72
CA GLU A 293 -22.80 3.75 -0.77
C GLU A 293 -22.92 2.35 -1.39
N VAL A 294 -22.77 1.32 -0.56
CA VAL A 294 -22.93 -0.09 -1.02
C VAL A 294 -24.31 -0.33 -1.63
N SER A 295 -25.34 0.39 -1.14
CA SER A 295 -26.70 0.35 -1.72
C SER A 295 -26.74 0.76 -3.19
N ASP A 296 -25.95 1.77 -3.56
CA ASP A 296 -25.99 2.40 -4.90
C ASP A 296 -25.34 1.52 -5.98
N ILE A 297 -24.46 0.63 -5.57
CA ILE A 297 -23.74 -0.30 -6.47
C ILE A 297 -24.26 -1.73 -6.40
N THR A 298 -25.34 -1.95 -5.64
CA THR A 298 -25.92 -3.28 -5.44
C THR A 298 -27.21 -3.41 -6.22
N ASP A 299 -27.20 -4.27 -7.24
CA ASP A 299 -28.43 -4.70 -7.89
C ASP A 299 -29.07 -5.81 -7.05
N GLN A 300 -30.34 -5.65 -6.70
CA GLN A 300 -31.13 -6.76 -6.18
C GLN A 300 -31.43 -7.69 -7.34
N PRO A 301 -31.14 -9.00 -7.26
CA PRO A 301 -31.63 -9.92 -8.25
C PRO A 301 -33.16 -9.87 -8.23
N ALA A 302 -33.71 -9.72 -9.40
CA ALA A 302 -35.17 -9.70 -9.63
C ALA A 302 -35.86 -10.99 -9.14
#